data_2782b49588abd6cda8acc4acaa2a9945
#
_entry.id   2782b49588abd6cda8acc4acaa2a9945
#
_cell.length_a   1.000
_cell.length_b   1.000
_cell.length_c   1.000
_cell.angle_alpha   90.00
_cell.angle_beta   90.00
_cell.angle_gamma   90.00
#
_symmetry.space_group_name_H-M   'P 1'
#
loop_
_entity.id
_entity.type
_entity.pdbx_description
1 polymer ?
#
loop_
_entity_poly.entity_id
_entity_poly.type
_entity_poly.pdbx_seq_one_letter_code
_entity_poly.pdbx_strand_id
1 'polypeptide(L)'
;MNNNYNIINGKMDKSSLIIQNESDCDKTNELTIVETFVGAGGAHIGFKNAGYKSLLVNDIDKNTIDTLLLNRVVSKHQCLLCPIEDITQETLLSKIENKKVDVLFGGIVCKGFSLAGVRNPFDPRNYLYKHQLRLVNILKP
;
A
#
# COMPACT_ATOMS: atom_id res chain seq x y z
N MET A 1 25.88 -24.65 17.73
CA MET A 1 25.64 -23.19 17.77
C MET A 1 26.76 -22.55 18.57
N ASN A 2 27.81 -22.10 17.91
CA ASN A 2 28.96 -21.49 18.58
C ASN A 2 28.95 -20.00 18.24
N ASN A 3 28.57 -19.21 19.24
CA ASN A 3 28.69 -17.75 19.15
C ASN A 3 30.13 -17.38 19.52
N ASN A 4 30.96 -17.14 18.52
CA ASN A 4 32.31 -16.58 18.75
C ASN A 4 32.19 -15.05 18.80
N TYR A 5 32.14 -14.50 20.01
CA TYR A 5 32.37 -13.08 20.25
C TYR A 5 33.83 -12.90 20.67
N ASN A 6 34.60 -12.12 19.93
CA ASN A 6 35.93 -11.68 20.33
C ASN A 6 35.80 -10.42 21.18
N ILE A 7 36.14 -10.52 22.47
CA ILE A 7 36.24 -9.36 23.35
C ILE A 7 37.70 -8.99 23.47
N ILE A 8 38.11 -7.86 22.96
CA ILE A 8 39.41 -7.27 23.14
C ILE A 8 39.28 -6.05 24.02
N ASN A 9 39.93 -6.05 25.18
CA ASN A 9 40.05 -4.92 26.14
C ASN A 9 38.74 -4.33 26.66
N GLY A 10 37.69 -5.15 26.90
CA GLY A 10 36.49 -4.71 27.63
C GLY A 10 35.65 -3.61 26.98
N LYS A 11 35.88 -3.31 25.70
CA LYS A 11 35.04 -2.40 24.90
C LYS A 11 34.47 -3.15 23.70
N MET A 12 33.15 -3.07 23.52
CA MET A 12 32.50 -3.55 22.30
C MET A 12 32.96 -2.66 21.12
N ASP A 13 33.70 -3.26 20.22
CA ASP A 13 33.99 -2.62 18.94
C ASP A 13 32.77 -2.72 18.03
N LYS A 14 32.12 -1.58 17.78
CA LYS A 14 30.96 -1.46 16.87
C LYS A 14 31.36 -1.51 15.40
N SER A 15 32.63 -1.55 15.06
CA SER A 15 33.12 -1.57 13.67
C SER A 15 33.04 -2.95 13.00
N SER A 16 32.84 -4.03 13.79
CA SER A 16 32.72 -5.39 13.27
C SER A 16 31.28 -5.84 12.94
N LEU A 17 30.30 -4.94 13.05
CA LEU A 17 28.91 -5.18 12.64
C LEU A 17 28.61 -4.66 11.22
N ILE A 18 29.63 -4.53 10.38
CA ILE A 18 29.40 -4.42 8.94
C ILE A 18 29.16 -5.84 8.45
N ILE A 19 27.89 -6.19 8.33
CA ILE A 19 27.48 -7.36 7.55
C ILE A 19 27.89 -7.08 6.11
N GLN A 20 29.11 -7.52 5.75
CA GLN A 20 29.50 -7.63 4.34
C GLN A 20 28.73 -8.80 3.75
N ASN A 21 27.55 -8.55 3.23
CA ASN A 21 26.87 -9.39 2.24
C ASN A 21 25.91 -8.52 1.43
N GLU A 22 26.45 -7.48 0.80
CA GLU A 22 25.81 -6.83 -0.35
C GLU A 22 26.48 -7.34 -1.64
N SER A 23 26.40 -8.65 -1.90
CA SER A 23 26.69 -9.17 -3.23
C SER A 23 25.91 -10.46 -3.41
N ASP A 24 24.90 -10.40 -4.24
CA ASP A 24 23.90 -11.36 -4.68
C ASP A 24 22.52 -11.20 -4.01
N CYS A 25 22.02 -9.97 -3.86
CA CYS A 25 20.60 -9.79 -3.94
C CYS A 25 20.25 -9.82 -5.44
N ASP A 26 19.83 -11.01 -5.92
CA ASP A 26 18.99 -11.12 -7.11
C ASP A 26 18.12 -9.87 -7.17
N LYS A 27 17.94 -9.30 -8.37
CA LYS A 27 16.94 -8.27 -8.63
C LYS A 27 15.59 -8.87 -8.22
N THR A 28 15.31 -8.84 -6.93
CA THR A 28 14.03 -9.28 -6.39
C THR A 28 12.99 -8.46 -7.13
N ASN A 29 12.16 -9.13 -7.90
CA ASN A 29 11.02 -8.55 -8.59
C ASN A 29 10.16 -7.94 -7.47
N GLU A 30 10.34 -6.63 -7.23
CA GLU A 30 9.66 -5.88 -6.19
C GLU A 30 8.16 -5.96 -6.47
N LEU A 31 7.41 -6.66 -5.60
CA LEU A 31 5.98 -6.83 -5.78
C LEU A 31 5.27 -5.47 -5.74
N THR A 32 4.37 -5.27 -6.66
CA THR A 32 3.68 -3.99 -6.85
C THR A 32 2.26 -4.03 -6.28
N ILE A 33 1.82 -2.89 -5.74
CA ILE A 33 0.49 -2.78 -5.16
C ILE A 33 -0.24 -1.52 -5.62
N VAL A 34 -1.54 -1.68 -5.85
CA VAL A 34 -2.52 -0.59 -5.97
C VAL A 34 -3.45 -0.66 -4.77
N GLU A 35 -3.70 0.49 -4.13
CA GLU A 35 -4.52 0.58 -2.92
C GLU A 35 -5.71 1.52 -3.13
N THR A 36 -6.90 1.06 -2.79
CA THR A 36 -8.13 1.86 -2.77
C THR A 36 -8.64 1.99 -1.35
N PHE A 37 -9.40 3.06 -1.06
CA PHE A 37 -9.86 3.36 0.30
C PHE A 37 -8.69 3.38 1.29
N VAL A 38 -7.59 4.03 0.88
CA VAL A 38 -6.30 3.93 1.58
C VAL A 38 -6.35 4.50 3.00
N GLY A 39 -7.33 5.36 3.29
CA GLY A 39 -7.44 6.01 4.59
C GLY A 39 -6.15 6.77 4.95
N ALA A 40 -5.86 6.94 6.22
CA ALA A 40 -4.64 7.60 6.68
C ALA A 40 -3.34 6.79 6.44
N GLY A 41 -3.42 5.66 5.71
CA GLY A 41 -2.26 4.91 5.25
C GLY A 41 -1.76 3.81 6.18
N GLY A 42 -2.60 3.32 7.10
CA GLY A 42 -2.17 2.24 8.00
C GLY A 42 -1.75 0.98 7.24
N ALA A 43 -2.58 0.49 6.32
CA ALA A 43 -2.26 -0.65 5.47
C ALA A 43 -1.09 -0.33 4.53
N HIS A 44 -1.08 0.87 3.93
CA HIS A 44 -0.01 1.34 3.06
C HIS A 44 1.38 1.25 3.71
N ILE A 45 1.51 1.72 4.95
CA ILE A 45 2.76 1.62 5.71
C ILE A 45 3.14 0.16 5.94
N GLY A 46 2.15 -0.71 6.24
CA GLY A 46 2.37 -2.14 6.40
C GLY A 46 2.93 -2.81 5.14
N PHE A 47 2.32 -2.55 3.98
CA PHE A 47 2.79 -3.06 2.69
C PHE A 47 4.19 -2.53 2.34
N LYS A 48 4.42 -1.23 2.54
CA LYS A 48 5.74 -0.62 2.32
C LYS A 48 6.82 -1.26 3.18
N ASN A 49 6.56 -1.50 4.47
CA ASN A 49 7.49 -2.17 5.37
C ASN A 49 7.72 -3.65 4.99
N ALA A 50 6.75 -4.27 4.33
CA ALA A 50 6.86 -5.63 3.78
C ALA A 50 7.56 -5.68 2.41
N GLY A 51 8.07 -4.54 1.90
CA GLY A 51 8.82 -4.48 0.66
C GLY A 51 7.98 -4.34 -0.62
N TYR A 52 6.69 -4.00 -0.50
CA TYR A 52 5.86 -3.73 -1.67
C TYR A 52 6.10 -2.32 -2.20
N LYS A 53 6.10 -2.20 -3.53
CA LYS A 53 6.14 -0.94 -4.24
C LYS A 53 4.74 -0.46 -4.56
N SER A 54 4.32 0.62 -3.91
CA SER A 54 3.02 1.23 -4.21
C SER A 54 3.07 1.97 -5.55
N LEU A 55 2.17 1.60 -6.46
CA LEU A 55 1.99 2.27 -7.75
C LEU A 55 0.94 3.38 -7.67
N LEU A 56 -0.13 3.14 -6.91
CA LEU A 56 -1.24 4.07 -6.79
C LEU A 56 -1.96 3.87 -5.47
N VAL A 57 -2.37 4.99 -4.86
CA VAL A 57 -3.29 5.04 -3.72
C VAL A 57 -4.50 5.88 -4.08
N ASN A 58 -5.70 5.41 -3.72
CA ASN A 58 -6.94 6.13 -3.96
C ASN A 58 -7.74 6.32 -2.67
N ASP A 59 -8.30 7.49 -2.52
CA ASP A 59 -9.34 7.80 -1.54
C ASP A 59 -10.20 8.96 -2.05
N ILE A 60 -11.43 9.07 -1.54
CA ILE A 60 -12.33 10.19 -1.82
C ILE A 60 -12.08 11.39 -0.89
N ASP A 61 -11.49 11.13 0.30
CA ASP A 61 -11.26 12.17 1.31
C ASP A 61 -9.93 12.88 1.09
N LYS A 62 -10.02 14.16 0.80
CA LYS A 62 -8.85 15.04 0.62
C LYS A 62 -7.94 15.06 1.86
N ASN A 63 -8.50 15.11 3.07
CA ASN A 63 -7.70 15.18 4.29
C ASN A 63 -6.84 13.92 4.47
N THR A 64 -7.38 12.79 4.06
CA THR A 64 -6.68 11.51 4.03
C THR A 64 -5.46 11.57 3.10
N ILE A 65 -5.67 11.99 1.86
CA ILE A 65 -4.57 12.14 0.88
C ILE A 65 -3.55 13.19 1.33
N ASP A 66 -3.99 14.33 1.86
CA ASP A 66 -3.09 15.35 2.39
C ASP A 66 -2.24 14.80 3.54
N THR A 67 -2.81 13.97 4.42
CA THR A 67 -2.08 13.31 5.50
C THR A 67 -0.96 12.41 4.97
N LEU A 68 -1.22 11.61 3.94
CA LEU A 68 -0.22 10.76 3.31
C LEU A 68 0.93 11.58 2.68
N LEU A 69 0.57 12.67 2.00
CA LEU A 69 1.53 13.57 1.37
C LEU A 69 2.39 14.31 2.39
N LEU A 70 1.78 14.84 3.46
CA LEU A 70 2.49 15.55 4.55
C LEU A 70 3.48 14.62 5.26
N ASN A 71 3.10 13.37 5.49
CA ASN A 71 3.98 12.36 6.09
C ASN A 71 4.99 11.78 5.08
N ARG A 72 4.98 12.20 3.83
CA ARG A 72 5.89 11.77 2.76
C ARG A 72 5.91 10.24 2.57
N VAL A 73 4.80 9.58 2.84
CA VAL A 73 4.70 8.12 2.64
C VAL A 73 4.36 7.77 1.21
N VAL A 74 3.72 8.71 0.49
CA VAL A 74 3.42 8.66 -0.95
C VAL A 74 3.84 9.96 -1.64
N SER A 75 3.97 9.93 -2.95
CA SER A 75 4.18 11.11 -3.79
C SER A 75 2.89 11.50 -4.52
N LYS A 76 2.76 12.78 -4.90
CA LYS A 76 1.54 13.31 -5.51
C LYS A 76 1.12 12.56 -6.78
N HIS A 77 2.06 12.08 -7.58
CA HIS A 77 1.73 11.33 -8.81
C HIS A 77 1.09 9.96 -8.52
N GLN A 78 1.35 9.36 -7.35
CA GLN A 78 0.74 8.11 -6.93
C GLN A 78 -0.69 8.30 -6.39
N CYS A 79 -1.09 9.53 -6.07
CA CYS A 79 -2.40 9.79 -5.47
C CYS A 79 -3.48 9.97 -6.54
N LEU A 80 -4.63 9.35 -6.29
CA LEU A 80 -5.86 9.52 -7.06
C LEU A 80 -6.99 9.91 -6.10
N LEU A 81 -7.29 11.21 -6.05
CA LEU A 81 -8.32 11.78 -5.19
C LEU A 81 -9.65 11.84 -5.96
N CYS A 82 -10.44 10.79 -5.90
CA CYS A 82 -11.78 10.71 -6.49
C CYS A 82 -12.56 9.53 -5.89
N PRO A 83 -13.91 9.52 -6.06
CA PRO A 83 -14.70 8.33 -5.79
C PRO A 83 -14.20 7.13 -6.62
N ILE A 84 -14.27 5.93 -6.05
CA ILE A 84 -13.83 4.70 -6.76
C ILE A 84 -14.67 4.44 -8.02
N GLU A 85 -15.91 4.91 -8.03
CA GLU A 85 -16.84 4.84 -9.15
C GLU A 85 -16.28 5.54 -10.40
N ASP A 86 -15.60 6.67 -10.19
CA ASP A 86 -15.09 7.56 -11.24
C ASP A 86 -13.73 7.07 -11.82
N ILE A 87 -13.12 6.06 -11.21
CA ILE A 87 -11.87 5.49 -11.72
C ILE A 87 -12.15 4.72 -13.02
N THR A 88 -11.80 5.32 -14.15
CA THR A 88 -11.89 4.64 -15.45
C THR A 88 -10.69 3.72 -15.68
N GLN A 89 -10.82 2.76 -16.59
CA GLN A 89 -9.69 1.92 -17.00
C GLN A 89 -8.54 2.77 -17.56
N GLU A 90 -8.84 3.76 -18.39
CA GLU A 90 -7.85 4.64 -18.98
C GLU A 90 -7.07 5.42 -17.92
N THR A 91 -7.79 6.07 -16.99
CA THR A 91 -7.18 6.82 -15.89
C THR A 91 -6.30 5.92 -15.02
N LEU A 92 -6.79 4.72 -14.68
CA LEU A 92 -6.06 3.76 -13.85
C LEU A 92 -4.76 3.31 -14.52
N LEU A 93 -4.85 2.80 -15.76
CA LEU A 93 -3.69 2.29 -16.48
C LEU A 93 -2.66 3.39 -16.80
N SER A 94 -3.11 4.59 -17.15
CA SER A 94 -2.24 5.74 -17.35
C SER A 94 -1.48 6.11 -16.07
N LYS A 95 -2.18 6.16 -14.94
CA LYS A 95 -1.59 6.50 -13.62
C LYS A 95 -0.51 5.51 -13.19
N ILE A 96 -0.71 4.23 -13.42
CA ILE A 96 0.29 3.19 -13.10
C ILE A 96 1.31 2.96 -14.24
N GLU A 97 1.27 3.78 -15.30
CA GLU A 97 2.16 3.68 -16.46
C GLU A 97 2.11 2.28 -17.12
N ASN A 98 0.93 1.67 -17.15
CA ASN A 98 0.71 0.29 -17.63
C ASN A 98 1.60 -0.77 -16.95
N LYS A 99 2.13 -0.49 -15.77
CA LYS A 99 2.92 -1.45 -15.00
C LYS A 99 2.05 -2.59 -14.52
N LYS A 100 2.64 -3.79 -14.42
CA LYS A 100 1.98 -4.94 -13.80
C LYS A 100 1.64 -4.61 -12.33
N VAL A 101 0.50 -5.07 -11.89
CA VAL A 101 0.06 -5.00 -10.49
C VAL A 101 0.02 -6.42 -9.95
N ASP A 102 0.70 -6.67 -8.84
CA ASP A 102 0.72 -7.98 -8.21
C ASP A 102 -0.32 -8.08 -7.10
N VAL A 103 -0.72 -6.95 -6.50
CA VAL A 103 -1.73 -6.89 -5.44
C VAL A 103 -2.66 -5.71 -5.66
N LEU A 104 -3.96 -5.93 -5.57
CA LEU A 104 -4.97 -4.89 -5.40
C LEU A 104 -5.57 -5.02 -3.99
N PHE A 105 -5.30 -4.05 -3.13
CA PHE A 105 -5.85 -3.99 -1.78
C PHE A 105 -6.90 -2.89 -1.67
N GLY A 106 -7.97 -3.13 -0.88
CA GLY A 106 -9.00 -2.12 -0.63
C GLY A 106 -9.67 -2.29 0.73
N GLY A 107 -9.53 -1.28 1.59
CA GLY A 107 -10.27 -1.20 2.86
C GLY A 107 -11.71 -0.75 2.66
N ILE A 108 -12.52 -1.57 1.98
CA ILE A 108 -13.89 -1.20 1.56
C ILE A 108 -14.73 -0.80 2.77
N VAL A 109 -15.45 0.33 2.63
CA VAL A 109 -16.31 0.88 3.69
C VAL A 109 -17.48 -0.05 3.97
N CYS A 110 -17.57 -0.57 5.20
CA CYS A 110 -18.61 -1.50 5.64
C CYS A 110 -19.63 -0.86 6.61
N LYS A 111 -19.80 0.47 6.60
CA LYS A 111 -20.67 1.20 7.55
C LYS A 111 -22.12 0.72 7.54
N GLY A 112 -22.65 0.31 6.39
CA GLY A 112 -24.01 -0.19 6.27
C GLY A 112 -24.23 -1.58 6.88
N PHE A 113 -23.16 -2.35 7.10
CA PHE A 113 -23.20 -3.69 7.71
C PHE A 113 -22.76 -3.71 9.17
N SER A 114 -22.07 -2.65 9.61
CA SER A 114 -21.47 -2.60 10.95
C SER A 114 -22.54 -2.47 12.04
N LEU A 115 -22.32 -3.18 13.16
CA LEU A 115 -23.13 -3.07 14.39
C LEU A 115 -23.05 -1.67 15.02
N ALA A 116 -21.96 -0.94 14.78
CA ALA A 116 -21.72 0.39 15.32
C ALA A 116 -22.41 1.50 14.51
N GLY A 117 -23.06 1.18 13.37
CA GLY A 117 -23.75 2.12 12.51
C GLY A 117 -25.25 1.87 12.42
N VAL A 118 -25.96 2.79 11.76
CA VAL A 118 -27.34 2.56 11.34
C VAL A 118 -27.31 1.51 10.24
N ARG A 119 -27.71 0.27 10.57
CA ARG A 119 -27.81 -0.84 9.61
C ARG A 119 -28.83 -0.52 8.52
N ASN A 120 -28.38 0.16 7.48
CA ASN A 120 -29.23 0.48 6.34
C ASN A 120 -28.87 -0.43 5.17
N PRO A 121 -29.71 -1.43 4.81
CA PRO A 121 -29.42 -2.32 3.69
C PRO A 121 -29.41 -1.59 2.35
N PHE A 122 -30.01 -0.40 2.26
CA PHE A 122 -30.05 0.44 1.05
C PHE A 122 -28.94 1.50 1.00
N ASP A 123 -27.97 1.47 1.93
CA ASP A 123 -26.85 2.39 1.89
C ASP A 123 -26.03 2.15 0.61
N PRO A 124 -25.85 3.17 -0.27
CA PRO A 124 -25.12 3.01 -1.52
C PRO A 124 -23.68 2.55 -1.30
N ARG A 125 -23.08 2.86 -0.14
CA ARG A 125 -21.75 2.40 0.21
C ARG A 125 -21.63 0.88 0.34
N ASN A 126 -22.73 0.18 0.54
CA ASN A 126 -22.77 -1.28 0.57
C ASN A 126 -22.40 -1.92 -0.78
N TYR A 127 -22.45 -1.15 -1.86
CA TYR A 127 -22.18 -1.62 -3.22
C TYR A 127 -20.78 -1.25 -3.73
N LEU A 128 -19.97 -0.53 -2.95
CA LEU A 128 -18.62 -0.10 -3.36
C LEU A 128 -17.70 -1.27 -3.69
N TYR A 129 -17.94 -2.46 -3.11
CA TYR A 129 -17.20 -3.68 -3.46
C TYR A 129 -17.31 -4.06 -4.94
N LYS A 130 -18.42 -3.68 -5.63
CA LYS A 130 -18.58 -3.94 -7.07
C LYS A 130 -17.55 -3.18 -7.89
N HIS A 131 -17.22 -1.96 -7.47
CA HIS A 131 -16.18 -1.16 -8.12
C HIS A 131 -14.80 -1.74 -7.85
N GLN A 132 -14.54 -2.29 -6.66
CA GLN A 132 -13.31 -3.02 -6.39
C GLN A 132 -13.17 -4.25 -7.31
N LEU A 133 -14.23 -5.04 -7.48
CA LEU A 133 -14.24 -6.17 -8.41
C LEU A 133 -14.02 -5.72 -9.86
N ARG A 134 -14.56 -4.56 -10.26
CA ARG A 134 -14.30 -3.98 -11.58
C ARG A 134 -12.81 -3.69 -11.76
N LEU A 135 -12.13 -3.14 -10.75
CA LEU A 135 -10.69 -2.88 -10.81
C LEU A 135 -9.88 -4.18 -10.85
N VAL A 136 -10.30 -5.24 -10.14
CA VAL A 136 -9.68 -6.59 -10.27
C VAL A 136 -9.73 -7.06 -11.72
N ASN A 137 -10.87 -6.90 -12.39
CA ASN A 137 -11.00 -7.32 -13.79
C ASN A 137 -10.13 -6.52 -14.77
N ILE A 138 -9.83 -5.26 -14.44
CA ILE A 138 -8.94 -4.41 -15.24
C ILE A 138 -7.48 -4.77 -14.99
N LEU A 139 -7.08 -4.85 -13.73
CA LEU A 139 -5.67 -5.01 -13.33
C LEU A 139 -5.19 -6.46 -13.42
N LYS A 140 -6.06 -7.43 -13.17
CA LYS A 140 -5.75 -8.88 -13.12
C LYS A 140 -4.52 -9.17 -12.26
N PRO A 141 -4.54 -8.71 -11.00
CA PRO A 141 -3.40 -8.82 -10.11
C PRO A 141 -3.03 -10.26 -9.77
#